data_4edde99e7685a30daec07ea6eeb54e3d
#
_entry.id   4edde99e7685a30daec07ea6eeb54e3d
#
_cell.length_a   1.000
_cell.length_b   1.000
_cell.length_c   1.000
_cell.angle_alpha   90.00
_cell.angle_beta   90.00
_cell.angle_gamma   90.00
#
_symmetry.space_group_name_H-M   'P 1'
#
loop_
_entity.id
_entity.type
_entity.pdbx_description
1 polymer ?
#
loop_
_entity_poly.entity_id
_entity_poly.type
_entity_poly.pdbx_seq_one_letter_code
_entity_poly.pdbx_strand_id
1 'polypeptide(L)'
;KYKCYQVMWDPCFEEGDDKCTKLIEDMGFKHIHKAAELTTIQARNNYMLRNIEGKTPDEVMATFKPDWRNRIRKAPRKGVYCKACGTEALDDFYPLMQATGIRDGFSIRSKEYFVKMLNGLGPEHCRLFMCYVDEDGKQIPLSGAVTTQYAGKTCYVYGASANHHRNLYPNYLMQWTMINWALEGKNYIYDFQGIPFYNDETNPNYGVYKFKKGFNGEVVTYEGEFFYIFKPFMKKVVDFCEKIVMDRHERKRQKLLKNRNKDMQ
;
A
#
# COMPACT_ATOMS: atom_id res chain seq x y z
N LYS A 1 -5.77 -14.57 -28.84
CA LYS A 1 -6.30 -15.60 -27.94
C LYS A 1 -7.40 -15.03 -27.06
N TYR A 2 -7.18 -13.82 -26.49
CA TYR A 2 -8.14 -13.11 -25.66
C TYR A 2 -8.87 -12.05 -26.51
N LYS A 3 -10.21 -12.05 -26.52
CA LYS A 3 -11.02 -11.08 -27.27
C LYS A 3 -11.14 -9.76 -26.49
N CYS A 4 -10.01 -9.16 -26.10
CA CYS A 4 -9.98 -7.90 -25.36
C CYS A 4 -10.62 -6.78 -26.18
N TYR A 5 -11.30 -5.87 -25.51
CA TYR A 5 -11.79 -4.62 -26.11
C TYR A 5 -10.83 -3.46 -25.88
N GLN A 6 -10.03 -3.54 -24.80
CA GLN A 6 -9.06 -2.55 -24.38
C GLN A 6 -7.89 -3.23 -23.65
N VAL A 7 -6.72 -2.63 -23.72
CA VAL A 7 -5.62 -2.86 -22.78
C VAL A 7 -5.34 -1.55 -22.03
N MET A 8 -5.10 -1.66 -20.75
CA MET A 8 -4.59 -0.57 -19.92
C MET A 8 -3.23 -0.98 -19.38
N TRP A 9 -2.31 -0.04 -19.34
CA TRP A 9 -0.96 -0.23 -18.85
C TRP A 9 -0.56 0.97 -17.99
N ASP A 10 -0.06 0.70 -16.81
CA ASP A 10 0.41 1.70 -15.85
C ASP A 10 1.89 1.39 -15.53
N PRO A 11 2.81 1.89 -16.36
CA PRO A 11 4.25 1.59 -16.21
C PRO A 11 4.86 2.34 -15.04
N CYS A 12 5.87 1.72 -14.41
CA CYS A 12 6.60 2.29 -13.27
C CYS A 12 7.75 3.21 -13.71
N PHE A 13 7.53 4.13 -14.64
CA PHE A 13 8.50 5.19 -14.93
C PHE A 13 8.02 6.55 -14.41
N GLU A 14 8.98 7.41 -14.11
CA GLU A 14 8.70 8.66 -13.42
C GLU A 14 8.17 9.71 -14.38
N GLU A 15 7.35 10.61 -13.84
CA GLU A 15 6.82 11.77 -14.57
C GLU A 15 7.96 12.60 -15.18
N GLY A 16 7.79 12.95 -16.45
CA GLY A 16 8.79 13.67 -17.24
C GLY A 16 9.78 12.78 -18.00
N ASP A 17 9.57 11.47 -18.03
CA ASP A 17 10.27 10.58 -18.97
C ASP A 17 9.61 10.67 -20.36
N ASP A 18 9.80 11.82 -21.01
CA ASP A 18 9.23 12.12 -22.34
C ASP A 18 9.61 11.08 -23.40
N LYS A 19 10.77 10.43 -23.25
CA LYS A 19 11.24 9.42 -24.20
C LYS A 19 10.38 8.15 -24.11
N CYS A 20 10.14 7.66 -22.91
CA CYS A 20 9.29 6.49 -22.69
C CYS A 20 7.83 6.81 -23.03
N THR A 21 7.32 7.97 -22.62
CA THR A 21 5.97 8.44 -22.95
C THR A 21 5.74 8.47 -24.44
N LYS A 22 6.63 9.12 -25.19
CA LYS A 22 6.55 9.20 -26.66
C LYS A 22 6.62 7.82 -27.32
N LEU A 23 7.50 6.95 -26.87
CA LEU A 23 7.59 5.58 -27.40
C LEU A 23 6.25 4.83 -27.30
N ILE A 24 5.58 4.95 -26.15
CA ILE A 24 4.28 4.29 -25.91
C ILE A 24 3.17 4.93 -26.76
N GLU A 25 3.18 6.25 -26.90
CA GLU A 25 2.23 6.98 -27.74
C GLU A 25 2.42 6.63 -29.24
N ASP A 26 3.67 6.52 -29.71
CA ASP A 26 4.00 6.09 -31.08
C ASP A 26 3.51 4.65 -31.36
N MET A 27 3.35 3.81 -30.33
CA MET A 27 2.70 2.49 -30.45
C MET A 27 1.16 2.59 -30.52
N GLY A 28 0.59 3.78 -30.49
CA GLY A 28 -0.85 4.05 -30.59
C GLY A 28 -1.63 4.05 -29.26
N PHE A 29 -0.93 3.99 -28.13
CA PHE A 29 -1.54 4.17 -26.85
C PHE A 29 -1.88 5.64 -26.60
N LYS A 30 -2.95 5.87 -25.84
CA LYS A 30 -3.33 7.20 -25.37
C LYS A 30 -2.99 7.32 -23.90
N HIS A 31 -2.35 8.42 -23.53
CA HIS A 31 -1.97 8.74 -22.16
C HIS A 31 -3.13 9.38 -21.39
N ILE A 32 -3.32 9.00 -20.13
CA ILE A 32 -4.23 9.65 -19.21
C ILE A 32 -3.41 10.57 -18.29
N HIS A 33 -3.23 11.83 -18.70
CA HIS A 33 -2.41 12.83 -17.99
C HIS A 33 -2.95 13.22 -16.61
N LYS A 34 -4.24 13.03 -16.35
CA LYS A 34 -4.89 13.43 -15.08
C LYS A 34 -5.82 12.32 -14.61
N ALA A 35 -5.24 11.28 -14.04
CA ALA A 35 -6.03 10.30 -13.30
C ALA A 35 -6.32 10.86 -11.89
N ALA A 36 -7.55 10.65 -11.39
CA ALA A 36 -7.84 10.96 -9.99
C ALA A 36 -7.00 10.06 -9.08
N GLU A 37 -6.41 10.60 -8.02
CA GLU A 37 -5.38 9.96 -7.18
C GLU A 37 -5.76 8.58 -6.60
N LEU A 38 -7.05 8.24 -6.59
CA LEU A 38 -7.56 6.99 -6.01
C LEU A 38 -8.18 6.02 -7.02
N THR A 39 -8.14 6.32 -8.33
CA THR A 39 -8.81 5.51 -9.38
C THR A 39 -7.85 4.82 -10.35
N THR A 40 -6.55 4.98 -10.15
CA THR A 40 -5.47 4.41 -10.97
C THR A 40 -5.18 2.95 -10.61
N ILE A 41 -4.58 2.20 -11.54
CA ILE A 41 -4.13 0.81 -11.30
C ILE A 41 -3.12 0.78 -10.16
N GLN A 42 -2.18 1.73 -10.16
CA GLN A 42 -1.25 1.95 -9.05
C GLN A 42 -1.31 3.41 -8.57
N ALA A 43 -0.84 3.68 -7.36
CA ALA A 43 -0.77 5.03 -6.85
C ALA A 43 0.16 5.88 -7.72
N ARG A 44 -0.32 7.04 -8.17
CA ARG A 44 0.49 7.97 -8.95
C ARG A 44 1.65 8.55 -8.14
N ASN A 45 1.38 8.97 -6.91
CA ASN A 45 2.39 9.51 -6.00
C ASN A 45 2.76 8.47 -4.96
N ASN A 46 4.03 8.11 -4.90
CA ASN A 46 4.57 7.11 -4.00
C ASN A 46 5.67 7.72 -3.14
N TYR A 47 5.95 7.11 -1.99
CA TYR A 47 7.05 7.51 -1.12
C TYR A 47 8.08 6.40 -1.05
N MET A 48 9.34 6.69 -1.36
CA MET A 48 10.38 5.67 -1.51
C MET A 48 11.65 6.04 -0.77
N LEU A 49 12.28 5.02 -0.16
CA LEU A 49 13.71 5.07 0.15
C LEU A 49 14.45 4.50 -1.05
N ARG A 50 15.38 5.27 -1.61
CA ARG A 50 16.21 4.87 -2.74
C ARG A 50 17.67 4.73 -2.33
N ASN A 51 18.44 4.04 -3.15
CA ASN A 51 19.88 3.87 -2.97
C ASN A 51 20.23 3.30 -1.59
N ILE A 52 19.42 2.32 -1.12
CA ILE A 52 19.67 1.63 0.15
C ILE A 52 20.55 0.39 -0.02
N GLU A 53 20.80 -0.06 -1.25
CA GLU A 53 21.67 -1.20 -1.55
C GLU A 53 23.08 -1.00 -0.95
N GLY A 54 23.59 -2.04 -0.32
CA GLY A 54 24.92 -2.04 0.29
C GLY A 54 25.04 -1.22 1.58
N LYS A 55 23.99 -0.53 2.00
CA LYS A 55 23.98 0.17 3.29
C LYS A 55 23.70 -0.78 4.43
N THR A 56 24.34 -0.50 5.56
CA THR A 56 24.03 -1.19 6.82
C THR A 56 22.71 -0.68 7.40
N PRO A 57 22.05 -1.47 8.26
CA PRO A 57 20.86 -1.01 8.98
C PRO A 57 21.09 0.30 9.76
N ASP A 58 22.26 0.47 10.37
CA ASP A 58 22.58 1.68 11.15
C ASP A 58 22.71 2.92 10.25
N GLU A 59 23.32 2.79 9.08
CA GLU A 59 23.41 3.89 8.10
C GLU A 59 22.03 4.32 7.62
N VAL A 60 21.12 3.36 7.31
CA VAL A 60 19.75 3.69 6.91
C VAL A 60 18.95 4.28 8.06
N MET A 61 19.04 3.70 9.27
CA MET A 61 18.38 4.24 10.47
C MET A 61 18.84 5.68 10.77
N ALA A 62 20.12 5.99 10.57
CA ALA A 62 20.68 7.32 10.84
C ALA A 62 20.02 8.42 10.00
N THR A 63 19.51 8.09 8.81
CA THR A 63 18.84 9.06 7.93
C THR A 63 17.44 9.45 8.43
N PHE A 64 16.78 8.64 9.26
CA PHE A 64 15.41 8.88 9.71
C PHE A 64 15.34 10.07 10.67
N LYS A 65 14.17 10.72 10.74
CA LYS A 65 13.93 11.77 11.73
C LYS A 65 14.18 11.25 13.16
N PRO A 66 14.74 12.08 14.07
CA PRO A 66 15.07 11.67 15.44
C PRO A 66 13.89 11.00 16.17
N ASP A 67 12.68 11.54 16.04
CA ASP A 67 11.48 10.98 16.66
C ASP A 67 11.14 9.57 16.14
N TRP A 68 11.34 9.30 14.82
CA TRP A 68 11.13 7.98 14.25
C TRP A 68 12.12 6.96 14.78
N ARG A 69 13.40 7.31 14.79
CA ARG A 69 14.45 6.47 15.42
C ARG A 69 14.15 6.15 16.87
N ASN A 70 13.69 7.14 17.62
CA ASN A 70 13.33 6.97 19.03
C ASN A 70 12.14 6.02 19.20
N ARG A 71 11.09 6.16 18.38
CA ARG A 71 9.88 5.30 18.41
C ARG A 71 10.21 3.87 18.00
N ILE A 72 11.02 3.67 16.96
CA ILE A 72 11.50 2.35 16.55
C ILE A 72 12.23 1.65 17.71
N ARG A 73 13.15 2.35 18.40
CA ARG A 73 13.91 1.79 19.53
C ARG A 73 13.06 1.60 20.79
N LYS A 74 12.03 2.41 20.98
CA LYS A 74 11.14 2.31 22.15
C LYS A 74 10.15 1.16 22.03
N ALA A 75 9.70 0.78 20.84
CA ALA A 75 8.72 -0.28 20.66
C ALA A 75 9.15 -1.62 21.30
N PRO A 76 10.36 -2.16 21.04
CA PRO A 76 10.83 -3.37 21.72
C PRO A 76 10.98 -3.20 23.23
N ARG A 77 11.43 -2.02 23.70
CA ARG A 77 11.52 -1.74 25.15
C ARG A 77 10.17 -1.74 25.88
N LYS A 78 9.08 -1.58 25.11
CA LYS A 78 7.70 -1.65 25.58
C LYS A 78 7.07 -3.04 25.35
N GLY A 79 7.87 -4.07 25.02
CA GLY A 79 7.41 -5.42 24.82
C GLY A 79 6.88 -5.72 23.41
N VAL A 80 6.92 -4.76 22.47
CA VAL A 80 6.48 -5.00 21.08
C VAL A 80 7.57 -5.76 20.33
N TYR A 81 7.18 -6.82 19.65
CA TYR A 81 8.07 -7.53 18.72
C TYR A 81 7.39 -7.71 17.36
N CYS A 82 8.20 -7.79 16.32
CA CYS A 82 7.77 -7.97 14.95
C CYS A 82 8.43 -9.22 14.37
N LYS A 83 7.64 -10.07 13.73
CA LYS A 83 8.12 -11.31 13.08
C LYS A 83 7.55 -11.45 11.68
N ALA A 84 8.32 -12.10 10.80
CA ALA A 84 7.82 -12.60 9.54
C ALA A 84 6.98 -13.86 9.79
N CYS A 85 5.82 -13.94 9.15
CA CYS A 85 4.84 -15.00 9.26
C CYS A 85 4.40 -15.46 7.86
N GLY A 86 3.78 -16.61 7.79
CA GLY A 86 3.10 -17.13 6.62
C GLY A 86 1.57 -16.99 6.73
N THR A 87 0.88 -17.92 6.10
CA THR A 87 -0.59 -17.97 6.08
C THR A 87 -1.21 -18.29 7.44
N GLU A 88 -0.44 -18.87 8.36
CA GLU A 88 -0.86 -19.20 9.74
C GLU A 88 -1.26 -17.95 10.55
N ALA A 89 -0.66 -16.80 10.25
CA ALA A 89 -0.96 -15.54 10.94
C ALA A 89 -2.10 -14.72 10.29
N LEU A 90 -2.75 -15.25 9.26
CA LEU A 90 -3.85 -14.54 8.60
C LEU A 90 -5.10 -14.42 9.49
N ASP A 91 -5.26 -15.28 10.49
CA ASP A 91 -6.35 -15.17 11.48
C ASP A 91 -6.17 -13.96 12.39
N ASP A 92 -4.94 -13.54 12.64
CA ASP A 92 -4.61 -12.31 13.38
C ASP A 92 -4.61 -11.07 12.46
N PHE A 93 -4.10 -11.22 11.24
CA PHE A 93 -3.97 -10.13 10.28
C PHE A 93 -5.33 -9.66 9.73
N TYR A 94 -6.21 -10.57 9.38
CA TYR A 94 -7.43 -10.25 8.66
C TYR A 94 -8.41 -9.37 9.46
N PRO A 95 -8.62 -9.60 10.79
CA PRO A 95 -9.40 -8.68 11.62
C PRO A 95 -8.79 -7.26 11.67
N LEU A 96 -7.45 -7.13 11.70
CA LEU A 96 -6.78 -5.83 11.63
C LEU A 96 -7.04 -5.13 10.29
N MET A 97 -7.03 -5.88 9.17
CA MET A 97 -7.39 -5.37 7.85
C MET A 97 -8.83 -4.88 7.80
N GLN A 98 -9.78 -5.64 8.37
CA GLN A 98 -11.18 -5.25 8.44
C GLN A 98 -11.35 -3.94 9.24
N ALA A 99 -10.74 -3.86 10.42
CA ALA A 99 -10.77 -2.67 11.26
C ALA A 99 -10.15 -1.44 10.54
N THR A 100 -9.06 -1.66 9.80
CA THR A 100 -8.38 -0.60 9.02
C THR A 100 -9.27 -0.15 7.86
N GLY A 101 -9.84 -1.08 7.08
CA GLY A 101 -10.73 -0.76 5.97
C GLY A 101 -11.98 0.02 6.39
N ILE A 102 -12.57 -0.34 7.54
CA ILE A 102 -13.72 0.39 8.13
C ILE A 102 -13.31 1.80 8.55
N ARG A 103 -12.17 1.91 9.25
CA ARG A 103 -11.65 3.21 9.75
C ARG A 103 -11.32 4.16 8.62
N ASP A 104 -10.62 3.67 7.60
CA ASP A 104 -10.03 4.49 6.55
C ASP A 104 -10.90 4.53 5.28
N GLY A 105 -12.05 3.81 5.28
CA GLY A 105 -13.11 3.93 4.28
C GLY A 105 -12.80 3.25 2.93
N PHE A 106 -12.00 2.17 2.92
CA PHE A 106 -11.68 1.43 1.68
C PHE A 106 -12.12 -0.04 1.74
N SER A 107 -12.31 -0.64 0.57
CA SER A 107 -12.64 -2.06 0.44
C SER A 107 -11.39 -2.91 0.56
N ILE A 108 -11.48 -3.98 1.35
CA ILE A 108 -10.39 -4.93 1.56
C ILE A 108 -10.54 -6.15 0.63
N ARG A 109 -9.42 -6.82 0.35
CA ARG A 109 -9.41 -8.12 -0.31
C ARG A 109 -9.89 -9.22 0.64
N SER A 110 -10.37 -10.34 0.09
CA SER A 110 -10.76 -11.48 0.91
C SER A 110 -9.53 -12.18 1.55
N LYS A 111 -9.77 -12.96 2.59
CA LYS A 111 -8.69 -13.74 3.24
C LYS A 111 -8.04 -14.73 2.28
N GLU A 112 -8.83 -15.36 1.40
CA GLU A 112 -8.36 -16.30 0.36
C GLU A 112 -7.43 -15.64 -0.65
N TYR A 113 -7.62 -14.34 -0.92
CA TYR A 113 -6.70 -13.58 -1.76
C TYR A 113 -5.31 -13.52 -1.13
N PHE A 114 -5.21 -13.24 0.17
CA PHE A 114 -3.94 -13.20 0.89
C PHE A 114 -3.29 -14.59 0.98
N VAL A 115 -4.07 -15.65 1.19
CA VAL A 115 -3.58 -17.05 1.13
C VAL A 115 -2.93 -17.33 -0.24
N LYS A 116 -3.64 -17.00 -1.34
CA LYS A 116 -3.13 -17.20 -2.70
C LYS A 116 -1.89 -16.36 -2.99
N MET A 117 -1.85 -15.12 -2.49
CA MET A 117 -0.70 -14.23 -2.69
C MET A 117 0.55 -14.75 -1.98
N LEU A 118 0.44 -15.09 -0.69
CA LEU A 118 1.55 -15.60 0.11
C LEU A 118 2.08 -16.93 -0.44
N ASN A 119 1.18 -17.89 -0.73
CA ASN A 119 1.58 -19.20 -1.24
C ASN A 119 2.11 -19.13 -2.69
N GLY A 120 1.50 -18.27 -3.53
CA GLY A 120 1.87 -18.18 -4.95
C GLY A 120 3.20 -17.50 -5.20
N LEU A 121 3.54 -16.49 -4.40
CA LEU A 121 4.80 -15.76 -4.50
C LEU A 121 5.92 -16.38 -3.67
N GLY A 122 5.56 -17.11 -2.61
CA GLY A 122 6.50 -17.73 -1.69
C GLY A 122 7.24 -16.74 -0.77
N PRO A 123 7.93 -17.27 0.28
CA PRO A 123 8.51 -16.44 1.34
C PRO A 123 9.72 -15.62 0.90
N GLU A 124 10.32 -15.93 -0.24
CA GLU A 124 11.40 -15.11 -0.83
C GLU A 124 10.88 -13.82 -1.45
N HIS A 125 9.65 -13.85 -2.00
CA HIS A 125 9.07 -12.73 -2.72
C HIS A 125 7.90 -12.06 -2.01
N CYS A 126 7.27 -12.73 -1.04
CA CYS A 126 6.13 -12.19 -0.31
C CYS A 126 6.12 -12.67 1.14
N ARG A 127 6.05 -11.74 2.09
CA ARG A 127 5.96 -12.04 3.53
C ARG A 127 4.84 -11.25 4.17
N LEU A 128 4.21 -11.87 5.17
CA LEU A 128 3.36 -11.21 6.14
C LEU A 128 4.22 -10.88 7.37
N PHE A 129 4.37 -9.60 7.69
CA PHE A 129 5.00 -9.15 8.92
C PHE A 129 3.91 -8.81 9.93
N MET A 130 4.05 -9.32 11.16
CA MET A 130 3.11 -9.07 12.24
C MET A 130 3.84 -8.54 13.47
N CYS A 131 3.30 -7.46 14.05
CA CYS A 131 3.74 -6.94 15.34
C CYS A 131 2.77 -7.34 16.43
N TYR A 132 3.31 -7.80 17.54
CA TYR A 132 2.58 -8.27 18.71
C TYR A 132 3.11 -7.64 20.00
N VAL A 133 2.31 -7.73 21.05
CA VAL A 133 2.73 -7.58 22.44
C VAL A 133 2.11 -8.74 23.24
N ASP A 134 2.82 -9.22 24.26
CA ASP A 134 2.31 -10.23 25.15
C ASP A 134 1.73 -9.57 26.41
N GLU A 135 0.44 -9.76 26.66
CA GLU A 135 -0.29 -9.24 27.82
C GLU A 135 -1.11 -10.35 28.45
N ASP A 136 -0.99 -10.53 29.75
CA ASP A 136 -1.72 -11.56 30.52
C ASP A 136 -1.61 -12.96 29.92
N GLY A 137 -0.43 -13.33 29.40
CA GLY A 137 -0.17 -14.62 28.78
C GLY A 137 -0.80 -14.82 27.39
N LYS A 138 -1.32 -13.74 26.78
CA LYS A 138 -1.90 -13.76 25.43
C LYS A 138 -1.07 -12.90 24.49
N GLN A 139 -0.89 -13.39 23.27
CA GLN A 139 -0.29 -12.65 22.18
C GLN A 139 -1.35 -11.73 21.55
N ILE A 140 -1.17 -10.42 21.65
CA ILE A 140 -2.10 -9.41 21.12
C ILE A 140 -1.57 -8.85 19.81
N PRO A 141 -2.26 -9.02 18.66
CA PRO A 141 -1.84 -8.46 17.39
C PRO A 141 -2.08 -6.94 17.35
N LEU A 142 -1.04 -6.18 17.03
CA LEU A 142 -1.06 -4.71 17.03
C LEU A 142 -1.06 -4.12 15.62
N SER A 143 -0.27 -4.69 14.73
CA SER A 143 -0.20 -4.29 13.32
C SER A 143 0.32 -5.44 12.47
N GLY A 144 0.02 -5.39 11.17
CA GLY A 144 0.51 -6.36 10.21
C GLY A 144 0.64 -5.74 8.83
N ALA A 145 1.50 -6.34 8.01
CA ALA A 145 1.72 -5.89 6.64
C ALA A 145 2.11 -7.05 5.71
N VAL A 146 1.49 -7.08 4.54
CA VAL A 146 1.95 -7.91 3.43
C VAL A 146 2.90 -7.09 2.58
N THR A 147 4.11 -7.60 2.43
CA THR A 147 5.22 -6.93 1.75
C THR A 147 5.76 -7.85 0.67
N THR A 148 6.06 -7.30 -0.50
CA THR A 148 6.66 -8.05 -1.61
C THR A 148 8.04 -7.52 -1.93
N GLN A 149 8.91 -8.40 -2.47
CA GLN A 149 10.19 -7.98 -3.06
C GLN A 149 10.45 -8.71 -4.38
N TYR A 150 10.91 -7.94 -5.36
CA TYR A 150 11.28 -8.45 -6.67
C TYR A 150 12.14 -7.43 -7.42
N ALA A 151 13.08 -7.89 -8.23
CA ALA A 151 13.93 -7.07 -9.10
C ALA A 151 14.55 -5.84 -8.40
N GLY A 152 15.05 -6.02 -7.17
CA GLY A 152 15.72 -4.96 -6.41
C GLY A 152 14.79 -3.96 -5.71
N LYS A 153 13.49 -4.22 -5.70
CA LYS A 153 12.48 -3.37 -5.07
C LYS A 153 11.67 -4.15 -4.04
N THR A 154 11.54 -3.58 -2.85
CA THR A 154 10.62 -4.06 -1.80
C THR A 154 9.44 -3.12 -1.69
N CYS A 155 8.21 -3.65 -1.70
CA CYS A 155 6.97 -2.88 -1.67
C CYS A 155 6.13 -3.21 -0.44
N TYR A 156 5.75 -2.21 0.34
CA TYR A 156 4.75 -2.28 1.41
C TYR A 156 3.34 -2.26 0.80
N VAL A 157 2.77 -3.43 0.48
CA VAL A 157 1.56 -3.53 -0.36
C VAL A 157 0.27 -3.36 0.43
N TYR A 158 0.14 -4.07 1.55
CA TYR A 158 -1.03 -4.00 2.41
C TYR A 158 -0.59 -3.78 3.84
N GLY A 159 -1.19 -2.82 4.52
CA GLY A 159 -0.94 -2.54 5.92
C GLY A 159 -2.20 -2.43 6.74
N ALA A 160 -2.14 -2.95 7.95
CA ALA A 160 -3.22 -2.92 8.91
C ALA A 160 -2.72 -2.59 10.30
N SER A 161 -3.55 -1.95 11.11
CA SER A 161 -3.21 -1.64 12.49
C SER A 161 -4.43 -1.60 13.38
N ALA A 162 -4.28 -2.06 14.62
CA ALA A 162 -5.26 -1.94 15.65
C ALA A 162 -5.56 -0.48 16.00
N ASN A 163 -6.72 -0.22 16.57
CA ASN A 163 -7.11 1.10 17.08
C ASN A 163 -6.60 1.35 18.52
N HIS A 164 -6.11 0.32 19.19
CA HIS A 164 -5.56 0.35 20.56
C HIS A 164 -4.02 0.27 20.55
N HIS A 165 -3.37 0.48 21.68
CA HIS A 165 -1.92 0.34 21.89
C HIS A 165 -1.02 1.13 20.92
N ARG A 166 -1.52 2.20 20.32
CA ARG A 166 -0.75 3.04 19.38
C ARG A 166 0.47 3.70 20.03
N ASN A 167 0.42 3.92 21.35
CA ASN A 167 1.50 4.44 22.18
C ASN A 167 2.66 3.46 22.35
N LEU A 168 2.51 2.20 21.92
CA LEU A 168 3.58 1.20 21.87
C LEU A 168 4.42 1.26 20.58
N TYR A 169 4.00 2.05 19.59
CA TYR A 169 4.68 2.32 18.31
C TYR A 169 4.85 1.10 17.37
N PRO A 170 3.88 0.16 17.26
CA PRO A 170 4.05 -1.06 16.47
C PRO A 170 4.35 -0.78 14.99
N ASN A 171 3.68 0.20 14.38
CA ASN A 171 3.85 0.54 12.96
C ASN A 171 5.28 1.02 12.65
N TYR A 172 5.95 1.68 13.58
CA TYR A 172 7.33 2.12 13.40
C TYR A 172 8.29 0.93 13.39
N LEU A 173 8.12 0.00 14.31
CA LEU A 173 8.89 -1.23 14.35
C LEU A 173 8.62 -2.10 13.12
N MET A 174 7.36 -2.24 12.72
CA MET A 174 6.96 -3.00 11.53
C MET A 174 7.65 -2.48 10.26
N GLN A 175 7.59 -1.17 10.02
CA GLN A 175 8.27 -0.55 8.87
C GLN A 175 9.78 -0.80 8.92
N TRP A 176 10.38 -0.67 10.09
CA TRP A 176 11.79 -0.92 10.28
C TRP A 176 12.17 -2.37 9.99
N THR A 177 11.37 -3.33 10.44
CA THR A 177 11.58 -4.76 10.17
C THR A 177 11.51 -5.06 8.66
N MET A 178 10.55 -4.47 7.95
CA MET A 178 10.44 -4.63 6.50
C MET A 178 11.59 -3.95 5.73
N ILE A 179 12.08 -2.80 6.19
CA ILE A 179 13.25 -2.15 5.62
C ILE A 179 14.50 -3.02 5.81
N ASN A 180 14.67 -3.67 6.97
CA ASN A 180 15.77 -4.62 7.17
C ASN A 180 15.66 -5.80 6.19
N TRP A 181 14.46 -6.33 5.97
CA TRP A 181 14.26 -7.38 4.96
C TRP A 181 14.63 -6.92 3.55
N ALA A 182 14.35 -5.65 3.21
CA ALA A 182 14.81 -5.08 1.95
C ALA A 182 16.33 -5.03 1.84
N LEU A 183 17.03 -4.67 2.91
CA LEU A 183 18.49 -4.64 2.97
C LEU A 183 19.10 -6.04 2.88
N GLU A 184 18.54 -7.03 3.59
CA GLU A 184 18.92 -8.44 3.50
C GLU A 184 18.78 -8.97 2.07
N GLY A 185 17.70 -8.58 1.36
CA GLY A 185 17.43 -8.90 -0.04
C GLY A 185 18.28 -8.10 -1.04
N LYS A 186 19.20 -7.23 -0.57
CA LYS A 186 20.02 -6.33 -1.41
C LYS A 186 19.19 -5.48 -2.36
N ASN A 187 17.99 -5.08 -1.94
CA ASN A 187 17.14 -4.21 -2.72
C ASN A 187 17.67 -2.78 -2.67
N TYR A 188 17.58 -2.06 -3.81
CA TYR A 188 17.99 -0.66 -3.91
C TYR A 188 16.83 0.32 -3.62
N ILE A 189 15.57 -0.17 -3.63
CA ILE A 189 14.37 0.61 -3.30
C ILE A 189 13.56 -0.10 -2.22
N TYR A 190 13.13 0.67 -1.20
CA TYR A 190 12.01 0.34 -0.35
C TYR A 190 10.86 1.32 -0.61
N ASP A 191 9.76 0.81 -1.15
CA ASP A 191 8.59 1.57 -1.57
C ASP A 191 7.47 1.46 -0.52
N PHE A 192 7.22 2.57 0.16
CA PHE A 192 6.09 2.70 1.10
C PHE A 192 4.74 2.75 0.38
N GLN A 193 4.72 2.74 -0.96
CA GLN A 193 3.53 2.89 -1.79
C GLN A 193 2.84 4.25 -1.63
N GLY A 194 1.63 4.33 -2.14
CA GLY A 194 0.86 5.54 -2.34
C GLY A 194 0.79 6.54 -1.18
N ILE A 195 0.91 7.81 -1.54
CA ILE A 195 0.75 8.98 -0.67
C ILE A 195 -0.30 9.92 -1.27
N PRO A 196 -1.57 9.51 -1.35
CA PRO A 196 -2.60 10.35 -1.94
C PRO A 196 -2.73 11.66 -1.17
N PHE A 197 -2.94 12.75 -1.90
CA PHE A 197 -3.12 14.11 -1.35
C PHE A 197 -1.94 14.58 -0.47
N TYR A 198 -0.70 14.14 -0.79
CA TYR A 198 0.48 14.45 0.01
C TYR A 198 0.82 15.96 0.09
N ASN A 199 0.30 16.76 -0.82
CA ASN A 199 0.43 18.22 -0.91
C ASN A 199 -0.75 18.99 -0.28
N ASP A 200 -1.73 18.30 0.32
CA ASP A 200 -2.89 18.93 0.96
C ASP A 200 -2.95 18.54 2.45
N GLU A 201 -2.45 19.43 3.31
CA GLU A 201 -2.42 19.23 4.76
C GLU A 201 -3.81 19.14 5.42
N THR A 202 -4.83 19.64 4.72
CA THR A 202 -6.22 19.63 5.20
C THR A 202 -6.92 18.30 4.93
N ASN A 203 -6.37 17.48 4.02
CA ASN A 203 -6.94 16.21 3.65
C ASN A 203 -6.76 15.17 4.77
N PRO A 204 -7.81 14.39 5.12
CA PRO A 204 -7.71 13.33 6.13
C PRO A 204 -6.59 12.30 5.88
N ASN A 205 -6.24 12.06 4.60
CA ASN A 205 -5.20 11.11 4.21
C ASN A 205 -3.77 11.67 4.33
N TYR A 206 -3.60 12.98 4.57
CA TYR A 206 -2.27 13.60 4.74
C TYR A 206 -1.44 12.95 5.86
N GLY A 207 -2.11 12.39 6.89
CA GLY A 207 -1.46 11.66 7.96
C GLY A 207 -0.60 10.48 7.49
N VAL A 208 -0.98 9.84 6.38
CA VAL A 208 -0.22 8.73 5.76
C VAL A 208 1.13 9.25 5.25
N TYR A 209 1.12 10.35 4.50
CA TYR A 209 2.35 10.99 4.03
C TYR A 209 3.22 11.48 5.18
N LYS A 210 2.64 12.15 6.18
CA LYS A 210 3.36 12.63 7.37
C LYS A 210 4.09 11.49 8.10
N PHE A 211 3.45 10.32 8.20
CA PHE A 211 4.08 9.12 8.77
C PHE A 211 5.25 8.65 7.90
N LYS A 212 5.06 8.46 6.59
CA LYS A 212 6.10 7.98 5.67
C LYS A 212 7.28 8.95 5.58
N LYS A 213 7.01 10.26 5.53
CA LYS A 213 8.02 11.34 5.46
C LYS A 213 9.08 11.30 6.58
N GLY A 214 8.73 10.72 7.71
CA GLY A 214 9.68 10.61 8.83
C GLY A 214 10.80 9.59 8.62
N PHE A 215 10.66 8.69 7.66
CA PHE A 215 11.69 7.76 7.22
C PHE A 215 12.68 8.38 6.22
N ASN A 216 12.53 9.67 5.90
CA ASN A 216 13.43 10.47 5.08
C ASN A 216 13.72 9.90 3.69
N GLY A 217 12.67 9.43 3.01
CA GLY A 217 12.69 9.10 1.59
C GLY A 217 12.29 10.28 0.72
N GLU A 218 11.89 10.01 -0.49
CA GLU A 218 11.46 10.99 -1.48
C GLU A 218 10.09 10.68 -2.07
N VAL A 219 9.41 11.70 -2.57
CA VAL A 219 8.18 11.56 -3.35
C VAL A 219 8.55 11.18 -4.78
N VAL A 220 7.95 10.12 -5.27
CA VAL A 220 8.10 9.67 -6.67
C VAL A 220 6.73 9.71 -7.31
N THR A 221 6.60 10.51 -8.37
CA THR A 221 5.40 10.60 -9.19
C THR A 221 5.61 9.78 -10.46
N TYR A 222 4.72 8.82 -10.72
CA TYR A 222 4.74 8.07 -11.96
C TYR A 222 4.03 8.81 -13.08
N GLU A 223 4.38 8.50 -14.34
CA GLU A 223 3.80 9.14 -15.52
C GLU A 223 2.29 8.90 -15.60
N GLY A 224 1.83 7.73 -15.18
CA GLY A 224 0.41 7.37 -15.13
C GLY A 224 0.01 6.33 -16.17
N GLU A 225 -1.27 6.28 -16.46
CA GLU A 225 -1.88 5.21 -17.22
C GLU A 225 -1.91 5.48 -18.72
N PHE A 226 -1.64 4.43 -19.48
CA PHE A 226 -1.81 4.39 -20.94
C PHE A 226 -2.87 3.38 -21.31
N PHE A 227 -3.64 3.66 -22.36
CA PHE A 227 -4.63 2.73 -22.85
C PHE A 227 -4.66 2.65 -24.37
N TYR A 228 -5.00 1.46 -24.87
CA TYR A 228 -5.27 1.20 -26.27
C TYR A 228 -6.62 0.50 -26.42
N ILE A 229 -7.49 1.03 -27.29
CA ILE A 229 -8.85 0.53 -27.48
C ILE A 229 -8.90 -0.24 -28.80
N PHE A 230 -9.09 -1.56 -28.73
CA PHE A 230 -9.26 -2.43 -29.90
C PHE A 230 -10.69 -2.38 -30.46
N LYS A 231 -11.70 -2.20 -29.59
CA LYS A 231 -13.11 -2.26 -29.94
C LYS A 231 -13.88 -1.10 -29.32
N PRO A 232 -13.96 0.06 -30.01
CA PRO A 232 -14.58 1.26 -29.44
C PRO A 232 -16.05 1.09 -29.03
N PHE A 233 -16.83 0.31 -29.78
CA PHE A 233 -18.23 0.02 -29.44
C PHE A 233 -18.34 -0.78 -28.14
N MET A 234 -17.53 -1.83 -27.96
CA MET A 234 -17.52 -2.62 -26.74
C MET A 234 -17.07 -1.80 -25.54
N LYS A 235 -16.11 -0.89 -25.74
CA LYS A 235 -15.70 0.05 -24.67
C LYS A 235 -16.87 0.87 -24.17
N LYS A 236 -17.68 1.46 -25.07
CA LYS A 236 -18.87 2.24 -24.68
C LYS A 236 -19.90 1.41 -23.92
N VAL A 237 -20.11 0.15 -24.33
CA VAL A 237 -21.04 -0.76 -23.64
C VAL A 237 -20.53 -1.07 -22.23
N VAL A 238 -19.24 -1.39 -22.09
CA VAL A 238 -18.63 -1.68 -20.78
C VAL A 238 -18.71 -0.46 -19.88
N ASP A 239 -18.32 0.73 -20.35
CA ASP A 239 -18.38 1.97 -19.57
C ASP A 239 -19.80 2.26 -19.06
N PHE A 240 -20.80 2.02 -19.88
CA PHE A 240 -22.20 2.15 -19.48
C PHE A 240 -22.58 1.16 -18.37
N CYS A 241 -22.18 -0.11 -18.51
CA CYS A 241 -22.44 -1.13 -17.51
C CYS A 241 -21.69 -0.82 -16.19
N GLU A 242 -20.43 -0.41 -16.25
CA GLU A 242 -19.64 -0.03 -15.09
C GLU A 242 -20.28 1.15 -14.34
N LYS A 243 -20.75 2.17 -15.05
CA LYS A 243 -21.47 3.29 -14.46
C LYS A 243 -22.69 2.83 -13.67
N ILE A 244 -23.51 1.93 -14.24
CA ILE A 244 -24.68 1.38 -13.54
C ILE A 244 -24.28 0.63 -12.26
N VAL A 245 -23.21 -0.17 -12.33
CA VAL A 245 -22.72 -0.93 -11.18
C VAL A 245 -22.20 0.01 -10.10
N MET A 246 -21.39 1.02 -10.47
CA MET A 246 -20.87 2.02 -9.54
C MET A 246 -22.00 2.81 -8.86
N ASP A 247 -23.00 3.27 -9.61
CA ASP A 247 -24.15 3.98 -9.06
C ASP A 247 -24.93 3.12 -8.05
N ARG A 248 -25.05 1.80 -8.32
CA ARG A 248 -25.69 0.86 -7.38
C ARG A 248 -24.86 0.67 -6.11
N HIS A 249 -23.53 0.55 -6.24
CA HIS A 249 -22.63 0.43 -5.09
C HIS A 249 -22.67 1.69 -4.22
N GLU A 250 -22.63 2.88 -4.83
CA GLU A 250 -22.70 4.14 -4.10
C GLU A 250 -24.04 4.30 -3.36
N ARG A 251 -25.17 3.96 -3.99
CA ARG A 251 -26.48 3.95 -3.31
C ARG A 251 -26.53 2.99 -2.12
N LYS A 252 -25.91 1.80 -2.25
CA LYS A 252 -25.81 0.86 -1.12
C LYS A 252 -24.94 1.43 0.01
N ARG A 253 -23.81 2.04 -0.34
CA ARG A 253 -22.92 2.68 0.63
C ARG A 253 -23.61 3.80 1.40
N GLN A 254 -24.32 4.68 0.68
CA GLN A 254 -25.08 5.77 1.31
C GLN A 254 -26.20 5.26 2.23
N LYS A 255 -26.88 4.16 1.85
CA LYS A 255 -27.88 3.54 2.72
C LYS A 255 -27.26 2.98 4.03
N LEU A 256 -26.12 2.32 3.93
CA LEU A 256 -25.40 1.81 5.09
C LEU A 256 -24.94 2.93 6.03
N LEU A 257 -24.41 4.03 5.47
CA LEU A 257 -24.02 5.20 6.25
C LEU A 257 -25.20 5.89 6.95
N LYS A 258 -26.35 5.99 6.27
CA LYS A 258 -27.59 6.54 6.88
C LYS A 258 -28.12 5.68 8.01
N ASN A 259 -28.09 4.36 7.87
CA ASN A 259 -28.53 3.44 8.92
C ASN A 259 -27.60 3.52 10.15
N ARG A 260 -26.28 3.56 9.93
CA ARG A 260 -25.30 3.70 11.03
C ARG A 260 -25.46 5.00 11.82
N ASN A 261 -25.81 6.11 11.15
CA ASN A 261 -26.06 7.38 11.83
C ASN A 261 -27.39 7.38 12.61
N LYS A 262 -28.37 6.53 12.25
CA LYS A 262 -29.61 6.34 13.02
C LYS A 262 -29.41 5.50 14.27
N ASP A 263 -28.48 4.53 14.21
CA ASP A 263 -28.18 3.64 15.35
C ASP A 263 -27.27 4.31 16.40
N MET A 264 -26.73 5.50 16.09
CA MET A 264 -25.89 6.31 17.00
C MET A 264 -26.64 7.51 17.63
N GLN A 265 -27.90 7.72 17.27
CA GLN A 265 -28.82 8.69 17.91
C GLN A 265 -29.83 7.99 18.84
#